data_9fc08e1b75f09d0b8408c122c9818453
#
_entry.id   9fc08e1b75f09d0b8408c122c9818453
#
_cell.length_a   1.000
_cell.length_b   1.000
_cell.length_c   1.000
_cell.angle_alpha   90.00
_cell.angle_beta   90.00
_cell.angle_gamma   90.00
#
_symmetry.space_group_name_H-M   'P 1'
#
loop_
_entity.id
_entity.type
_entity.pdbx_description
1 polymer ?
#
loop_
_entity_poly.entity_id
_entity_poly.type
_entity_poly.pdbx_seq_one_letter_code
_entity_poly.pdbx_strand_id
1 'polypeptide(L)'
;LGNEEHSAIDGMPRFACKLSPDRNEELRDRYEAVTPAFHWNKKHWSDVYFEQIETEVVMAWIRESYELIISKLPKATRAKYQM
;
A
#
# COMPACT_ATOMS: atom_id res chain seq x y z
N LEU A 1 -9.28 -16.20 7.07
CA LEU A 1 -8.95 -16.02 7.64
C LEU A 1 -9.03 -15.38 8.58
N GLY A 2 -9.35 -15.38 8.75
CA GLY A 2 -9.67 -14.75 9.75
C GLY A 2 -8.76 -14.18 10.64
N ASN A 3 -7.87 -14.32 10.75
CA ASN A 3 -7.06 -13.84 11.65
C ASN A 3 -6.50 -12.62 11.35
N GLU A 4 -6.85 -12.06 10.38
CA GLU A 4 -6.32 -10.87 10.06
C GLU A 4 -6.73 -9.90 11.01
N GLU A 5 -7.57 -10.24 11.77
CA GLU A 5 -7.96 -9.33 12.72
C GLU A 5 -6.90 -8.93 13.58
N HIS A 6 -5.81 -9.40 13.44
CA HIS A 6 -4.78 -8.96 14.31
C HIS A 6 -4.35 -7.56 14.04
N SER A 7 -4.86 -6.91 13.06
CA SER A 7 -4.42 -5.56 12.83
C SER A 7 -4.87 -4.70 13.99
N ALA A 8 -4.25 -3.58 14.17
CA ALA A 8 -4.56 -2.69 15.26
C ALA A 8 -5.99 -2.21 15.21
N ILE A 9 -6.57 -2.12 14.04
CA ILE A 9 -7.94 -1.68 13.90
C ILE A 9 -8.75 -2.89 13.50
N ASP A 10 -9.32 -3.54 14.52
CA ASP A 10 -10.04 -4.75 14.31
C ASP A 10 -11.25 -4.58 13.44
N GLY A 11 -11.43 -5.48 12.50
CA GLY A 11 -12.63 -5.45 11.68
C GLY A 11 -12.67 -4.41 10.59
N MET A 12 -11.66 -3.57 10.49
CA MET A 12 -11.64 -2.57 9.45
C MET A 12 -10.99 -3.14 8.19
N PRO A 13 -11.57 -2.89 7.02
CA PRO A 13 -10.94 -3.36 5.79
C PRO A 13 -9.66 -2.59 5.49
N ARG A 14 -8.68 -3.29 4.96
CA ARG A 14 -7.42 -2.69 4.62
C ARG A 14 -6.81 -3.39 3.43
N PHE A 15 -5.84 -2.76 2.80
CA PHE A 15 -5.08 -3.42 1.74
C PHE A 15 -3.60 -3.07 1.89
N ALA A 16 -2.75 -3.93 1.38
CA ALA A 16 -1.30 -3.69 1.43
C ALA A 16 -0.90 -2.89 0.21
N CYS A 17 -0.12 -1.85 0.43
CA CYS A 17 0.32 -0.96 -0.63
C CYS A 17 1.83 -0.93 -0.65
N LYS A 18 2.44 -1.19 -1.81
CA LYS A 18 3.88 -1.20 -1.93
C LYS A 18 4.38 0.18 -2.34
N LEU A 19 5.25 0.76 -1.53
CA LEU A 19 5.80 2.08 -1.80
C LEU A 19 7.28 2.07 -1.44
N SER A 20 7.99 3.11 -1.83
CA SER A 20 9.39 3.19 -1.46
C SER A 20 9.50 3.33 0.06
N PRO A 21 10.62 2.94 0.66
CA PRO A 21 10.76 3.04 2.11
C PRO A 21 10.53 4.44 2.64
N ASP A 22 11.04 5.46 1.94
CA ASP A 22 10.85 6.83 2.40
C ASP A 22 9.39 7.23 2.35
N ARG A 23 8.69 6.80 1.32
CA ARG A 23 7.28 7.15 1.18
C ARG A 23 6.45 6.45 2.24
N ASN A 24 6.77 5.19 2.53
CA ASN A 24 6.08 4.46 3.58
C ASN A 24 6.23 5.17 4.93
N GLU A 25 7.44 5.62 5.23
CA GLU A 25 7.68 6.31 6.47
C GLU A 25 6.90 7.61 6.53
N GLU A 26 6.89 8.34 5.44
CA GLU A 26 6.20 9.62 5.38
C GLU A 26 4.70 9.44 5.61
N LEU A 27 4.10 8.44 4.98
CA LEU A 27 2.67 8.24 5.10
C LEU A 27 2.28 7.71 6.47
N ARG A 28 3.10 6.84 7.04
CA ARG A 28 2.82 6.33 8.39
C ARG A 28 2.89 7.45 9.42
N ASP A 29 3.77 8.41 9.19
CA ASP A 29 3.92 9.52 10.10
C ASP A 29 2.76 10.48 9.99
N ARG A 30 2.20 10.60 8.80
CA ARG A 30 1.16 11.57 8.53
C ARG A 30 -0.25 11.04 8.76
N TYR A 31 -0.48 9.75 8.56
CA TYR A 31 -1.81 9.18 8.62
C TYR A 31 -1.85 8.01 9.58
N GLU A 32 -2.73 8.08 10.56
CA GLU A 32 -2.89 6.96 11.48
C GLU A 32 -3.43 5.73 10.77
N ALA A 33 -4.13 5.94 9.67
CA ALA A 33 -4.71 4.82 8.92
C ALA A 33 -3.69 4.10 8.05
N VAL A 34 -2.42 4.52 8.07
CA VAL A 34 -1.37 3.84 7.33
C VAL A 34 -0.42 3.24 8.36
N THR A 35 -0.31 1.92 8.36
CA THR A 35 0.51 1.22 9.35
C THR A 35 1.49 0.28 8.65
N PRO A 36 2.52 -0.18 9.33
CA PRO A 36 3.41 -1.16 8.72
C PRO A 36 2.62 -2.42 8.38
N ALA A 37 2.90 -2.98 7.22
CA ALA A 37 2.16 -4.14 6.76
C ALA A 37 2.40 -5.32 7.69
N PHE A 38 1.34 -5.99 8.08
CA PHE A 38 1.44 -7.07 9.03
C PHE A 38 2.06 -8.33 8.41
N HIS A 39 1.64 -8.67 7.20
CA HIS A 39 2.10 -9.90 6.56
C HIS A 39 3.19 -9.71 5.52
N TRP A 40 3.65 -8.49 5.30
CA TRP A 40 4.59 -8.22 4.23
C TRP A 40 5.82 -7.52 4.78
N ASN A 41 6.83 -7.38 3.94
CA ASN A 41 8.04 -6.66 4.33
C ASN A 41 7.67 -5.22 4.69
N LYS A 42 7.85 -4.86 5.94
CA LYS A 42 7.36 -3.58 6.44
C LYS A 42 8.11 -2.37 5.90
N LYS A 43 9.28 -2.60 5.33
CA LYS A 43 10.03 -1.51 4.75
C LYS A 43 9.42 -1.06 3.43
N HIS A 44 8.85 -2.00 2.67
CA HIS A 44 8.33 -1.71 1.36
C HIS A 44 6.80 -1.72 1.28
N TRP A 45 6.13 -2.21 2.29
CA TRP A 45 4.69 -2.36 2.26
C TRP A 45 4.04 -1.72 3.47
N SER A 46 2.91 -1.11 3.26
CA SER A 46 2.10 -0.56 4.34
C SER A 46 0.68 -1.04 4.20
N ASP A 47 0.00 -1.25 5.33
CA ASP A 47 -1.42 -1.54 5.32
C ASP A 47 -2.15 -0.21 5.35
N VAL A 48 -3.14 -0.06 4.48
CA VAL A 48 -3.90 1.17 4.37
C VAL A 48 -5.35 0.88 4.71
N TYR A 49 -5.86 1.53 5.75
CA TYR A 49 -7.26 1.38 6.15
C TYR A 49 -8.05 2.44 5.40
N PHE A 50 -8.42 2.09 4.19
CA PHE A 50 -8.88 3.07 3.20
C PHE A 50 -10.19 3.76 3.54
N GLU A 51 -10.98 3.19 4.43
CA GLU A 51 -12.24 3.85 4.78
C GLU A 51 -12.02 5.09 5.64
N GLN A 52 -10.85 5.26 6.19
CA GLN A 52 -10.54 6.41 7.01
C GLN A 52 -9.81 7.50 6.26
N ILE A 53 -9.64 7.34 4.96
CA ILE A 53 -8.89 8.27 4.14
C ILE A 53 -9.74 8.63 2.94
N GLU A 54 -9.60 9.85 2.46
CA GLU A 54 -10.38 10.29 1.31
C GLU A 54 -10.05 9.41 0.11
N THR A 55 -11.09 9.05 -0.62
CA THR A 55 -10.92 8.15 -1.75
C THR A 55 -9.90 8.64 -2.76
N GLU A 56 -9.88 9.91 -3.05
CA GLU A 56 -8.94 10.45 -4.02
C GLU A 56 -7.51 10.24 -3.59
N VAL A 57 -7.25 10.36 -2.29
CA VAL A 57 -5.90 10.17 -1.76
C VAL A 57 -5.52 8.70 -1.87
N VAL A 58 -6.45 7.82 -1.52
CA VAL A 58 -6.20 6.38 -1.60
C VAL A 58 -5.92 5.97 -3.04
N MET A 59 -6.69 6.51 -3.98
CA MET A 59 -6.50 6.17 -5.39
C MET A 59 -5.12 6.64 -5.88
N ALA A 60 -4.66 7.78 -5.40
CA ALA A 60 -3.33 8.26 -5.78
C ALA A 60 -2.25 7.31 -5.28
N TRP A 61 -2.41 6.77 -4.08
CA TRP A 61 -1.44 5.81 -3.54
C TRP A 61 -1.48 4.49 -4.28
N ILE A 62 -2.67 4.06 -4.69
CA ILE A 62 -2.79 2.83 -5.46
C ILE A 62 -2.08 3.00 -6.79
N ARG A 63 -2.24 4.15 -7.43
CA ARG A 63 -1.55 4.41 -8.67
C ARG A 63 -0.04 4.45 -8.47
N GLU A 64 0.40 5.08 -7.40
CA GLU A 64 1.82 5.17 -7.09
C GLU A 64 2.40 3.77 -6.88
N SER A 65 1.68 2.91 -6.17
CA SER A 65 2.11 1.55 -5.93
C SER A 65 2.17 0.75 -7.22
N TYR A 66 1.15 0.93 -8.06
CA TYR A 66 1.10 0.23 -9.34
C TYR A 66 2.29 0.62 -10.21
N GLU A 67 2.60 1.89 -10.29
CA GLU A 67 3.70 2.35 -11.12
C GLU A 67 5.04 1.84 -10.58
N LEU A 68 5.17 1.79 -9.27
CA LEU A 68 6.39 1.28 -8.68
C LEU A 68 6.60 -0.19 -9.03
N ILE A 69 5.55 -0.98 -8.92
CA ILE A 69 5.63 -2.40 -9.23
C ILE A 69 5.95 -2.61 -10.72
N ILE A 70 5.27 -1.85 -11.59
CA ILE A 70 5.49 -1.97 -13.02
C ILE A 70 6.93 -1.60 -13.38
N SER A 71 7.48 -0.59 -12.72
CA SER A 71 8.82 -0.14 -13.05
C SER A 71 9.89 -1.18 -12.74
N LYS A 72 9.54 -2.19 -11.93
CA LYS A 72 10.50 -3.23 -11.60
C LYS A 72 10.36 -4.46 -12.47
N LEU A 73 9.43 -4.47 -13.41
CA LEU A 73 9.25 -5.60 -14.28
C LEU A 73 10.23 -5.52 -15.45
N PRO A 74 10.57 -6.67 -16.05
CA PRO A 74 11.40 -6.65 -17.26
C PRO A 74 10.73 -5.80 -18.33
N LYS A 75 11.56 -5.19 -19.17
CA LYS A 75 11.06 -4.28 -20.17
C LYS A 75 9.96 -4.91 -21.03
N ALA A 76 10.17 -6.15 -21.47
CA ALA A 76 9.20 -6.81 -22.34
C ALA A 76 7.87 -7.02 -21.63
N THR A 77 7.90 -7.36 -20.34
CA THR A 77 6.68 -7.56 -19.58
C THR A 77 6.02 -6.23 -19.28
N ARG A 78 6.84 -5.22 -18.98
CA ARG A 78 6.30 -3.91 -18.64
C ARG A 78 5.50 -3.30 -19.77
N ALA A 79 5.93 -3.56 -21.01
CA ALA A 79 5.24 -2.99 -22.16
C ALA A 79 3.80 -3.48 -22.27
N LYS A 80 3.48 -4.60 -21.66
CA LYS A 80 2.12 -5.11 -21.71
C LYS A 80 1.18 -4.33 -20.83
N TYR A 81 1.70 -3.63 -19.84
CA TYR A 81 0.88 -2.90 -18.90
C TYR A 81 0.87 -1.40 -19.12
N GLN A 82 1.77 -0.91 -19.94
CA GLN A 82 1.83 0.52 -20.21
C GLN A 82 1.31 0.75 -21.60
N MET A 83 0.10 1.05 -21.73
CA MET A 83 -0.50 1.22 -23.05
C MET A 83 -0.65 2.66 -23.39
#